data_7b0113fe0c272d5a633032aa29681b78
#
_entry.id   7b0113fe0c272d5a633032aa29681b78
#
_cell.length_a   1.000
_cell.length_b   1.000
_cell.length_c   1.000
_cell.angle_alpha   90.00
_cell.angle_beta   90.00
_cell.angle_gamma   90.00
#
_symmetry.space_group_name_H-M   'P 1'
#
loop_
_entity.id
_entity.type
_entity.pdbx_description
1 polymer ?
#
loop_
_entity_poly.entity_id
_entity_poly.type
_entity_poly.pdbx_seq_one_letter_code
_entity_poly.pdbx_strand_id
1 'polypeptide(L)'
;MKRIYDFSRKPAKRNYTISDLQDLKITGQKLSMANPLNANEIRACRDAGIDLFVCGMDQIDDVRSIAPTHFCRVGSKWAQFDSNEELMADAFEAMRRGADMYYTLRSLDAVEKMTREGIPVQSHIGLIPTFSQYCGGLRGWGRKADEAIKIYENLKRMEDVGVVAVEAECIAEEVLEAVNKKTS
;
A
#
# COMPACT_ATOMS: atom_id res chain seq x y z
N MET A 1 20.55 -1.39 5.52
CA MET A 1 20.03 -2.23 4.44
C MET A 1 19.89 -3.67 4.92
N LYS A 2 18.71 -4.27 4.68
CA LYS A 2 18.37 -5.64 5.06
C LYS A 2 18.69 -6.58 3.92
N ARG A 3 19.29 -7.75 4.23
CA ARG A 3 19.43 -8.84 3.26
C ARG A 3 18.19 -9.71 3.35
N ILE A 4 17.54 -9.93 2.22
CA ILE A 4 16.32 -10.73 2.11
C ILE A 4 16.41 -11.70 0.92
N TYR A 5 15.50 -12.64 0.86
CA TYR A 5 15.06 -13.24 -0.39
C TYR A 5 13.75 -12.53 -0.79
N ASP A 6 13.68 -12.02 -2.01
CA ASP A 6 12.44 -11.46 -2.53
C ASP A 6 11.39 -12.56 -2.79
N PHE A 7 10.18 -12.20 -3.13
CA PHE A 7 9.11 -13.16 -3.39
C PHE A 7 9.37 -14.07 -4.60
N SER A 8 10.34 -13.72 -5.47
CA SER A 8 10.81 -14.59 -6.56
C SER A 8 11.95 -15.53 -6.14
N ARG A 9 12.27 -15.57 -4.84
CA ARG A 9 13.38 -16.34 -4.23
C ARG A 9 14.76 -15.90 -4.70
N LYS A 10 14.94 -14.68 -5.14
CA LYS A 10 16.24 -14.11 -5.47
C LYS A 10 16.83 -13.38 -4.26
N PRO A 11 18.15 -13.53 -3.98
CA PRO A 11 18.81 -12.72 -2.98
C PRO A 11 18.69 -11.23 -3.34
N ALA A 12 18.24 -10.42 -2.39
CA ALA A 12 18.04 -9.00 -2.57
C ALA A 12 18.48 -8.21 -1.34
N LYS A 13 18.59 -6.89 -1.50
CA LYS A 13 18.77 -5.96 -0.38
C LYS A 13 17.63 -4.95 -0.43
N ARG A 14 17.09 -4.60 0.74
CA ARG A 14 16.07 -3.55 0.88
C ARG A 14 16.46 -2.58 1.97
N ASN A 15 16.10 -1.32 1.78
CA ASN A 15 16.20 -0.31 2.83
C ASN A 15 15.20 -0.60 3.97
N TYR A 16 13.98 -1.00 3.63
CA TYR A 16 12.90 -1.41 4.55
C TYR A 16 12.31 -2.75 4.16
N THR A 17 11.72 -3.44 5.14
CA THR A 17 10.92 -4.66 4.98
C THR A 17 9.53 -4.42 5.56
N ILE A 18 8.58 -5.33 5.37
CA ILE A 18 7.25 -5.27 5.99
C ILE A 18 7.37 -5.16 7.51
N SER A 19 8.26 -5.93 8.14
CA SER A 19 8.52 -5.86 9.58
C SER A 19 8.99 -4.47 10.01
N ASP A 20 9.90 -3.85 9.26
CA ASP A 20 10.34 -2.48 9.58
C ASP A 20 9.17 -1.48 9.49
N LEU A 21 8.26 -1.62 8.51
CA LEU A 21 7.08 -0.74 8.40
C LEU A 21 6.13 -0.91 9.60
N GLN A 22 5.94 -2.14 10.08
CA GLN A 22 5.14 -2.40 11.29
C GLN A 22 5.77 -1.77 12.53
N ASP A 23 7.10 -1.82 12.67
CA ASP A 23 7.82 -1.22 13.79
C ASP A 23 7.74 0.32 13.81
N LEU A 24 7.44 0.98 12.69
CA LEU A 24 7.29 2.44 12.63
C LEU A 24 6.22 2.97 13.60
N LYS A 25 5.19 2.20 13.85
CA LYS A 25 4.15 2.55 14.82
C LYS A 25 4.67 2.67 16.24
N ILE A 26 5.59 1.80 16.61
CA ILE A 26 6.23 1.77 17.93
C ILE A 26 7.28 2.88 18.03
N THR A 27 8.10 3.05 17.00
CA THR A 27 9.20 4.01 16.99
C THR A 27 8.76 5.44 16.73
N GLY A 28 7.58 5.63 16.12
CA GLY A 28 7.09 6.95 15.69
C GLY A 28 7.85 7.56 14.51
N GLN A 29 8.80 6.83 13.91
CA GLN A 29 9.53 7.30 12.74
C GLN A 29 8.57 7.49 11.56
N LYS A 30 8.81 8.54 10.76
CA LYS A 30 8.08 8.82 9.53
C LYS A 30 8.98 8.55 8.33
N LEU A 31 8.40 8.03 7.27
CA LEU A 31 9.06 7.77 6.00
C LEU A 31 8.44 8.61 4.89
N SER A 32 9.27 8.99 3.93
CA SER A 32 8.81 9.62 2.70
C SER A 32 8.46 8.57 1.66
N MET A 33 7.38 8.82 0.89
CA MET A 33 6.96 7.95 -0.21
C MET A 33 6.65 8.78 -1.44
N ALA A 34 7.10 8.34 -2.61
CA ALA A 34 6.84 9.00 -3.88
C ALA A 34 6.32 8.02 -4.94
N ASN A 35 5.55 8.58 -5.88
CA ASN A 35 5.07 7.87 -7.07
C ASN A 35 5.72 8.49 -8.34
N PRO A 36 6.97 8.13 -8.66
CA PRO A 36 7.64 8.60 -9.86
C PRO A 36 6.99 8.00 -11.11
N LEU A 37 6.81 8.82 -12.14
CA LEU A 37 6.10 8.43 -13.36
C LEU A 37 7.03 7.92 -14.48
N ASN A 38 8.34 8.11 -14.34
CA ASN A 38 9.33 7.73 -15.34
C ASN A 38 10.73 7.53 -14.74
N ALA A 39 11.65 6.99 -15.54
CA ALA A 39 13.01 6.67 -15.10
C ALA A 39 13.80 7.88 -14.57
N ASN A 40 13.58 9.09 -15.07
CA ASN A 40 14.28 10.29 -14.58
C ASN A 40 13.77 10.68 -13.20
N GLU A 41 12.47 10.60 -12.97
CA GLU A 41 11.86 10.84 -11.66
C GLU A 41 12.28 9.78 -10.64
N ILE A 42 12.38 8.51 -11.03
CA ILE A 42 12.91 7.44 -10.16
C ILE A 42 14.33 7.79 -9.69
N ARG A 43 15.22 8.24 -10.63
CA ARG A 43 16.57 8.67 -10.27
C ARG A 43 16.55 9.88 -9.33
N ALA A 44 15.75 10.90 -9.64
CA ALA A 44 15.63 12.09 -8.81
C ALA A 44 15.13 11.77 -7.40
N CYS A 45 14.10 10.94 -7.26
CA CYS A 45 13.57 10.50 -5.97
C CYS A 45 14.61 9.69 -5.16
N ARG A 46 15.31 8.76 -5.81
CA ARG A 46 16.40 8.00 -5.19
C ARG A 46 17.51 8.93 -4.67
N ASP A 47 17.95 9.87 -5.51
CA ASP A 47 19.06 10.78 -5.18
C ASP A 47 18.65 11.82 -4.12
N ALA A 48 17.37 12.16 -4.05
CA ALA A 48 16.78 13.00 -3.00
C ALA A 48 16.58 12.25 -1.66
N GLY A 49 16.79 10.93 -1.62
CA GLY A 49 16.65 10.13 -0.41
C GLY A 49 15.21 9.77 -0.04
N ILE A 50 14.30 9.69 -1.01
CA ILE A 50 12.95 9.17 -0.78
C ILE A 50 13.04 7.72 -0.31
N ASP A 51 12.30 7.38 0.74
CA ASP A 51 12.41 6.09 1.40
C ASP A 51 11.70 4.95 0.65
N LEU A 52 10.50 5.20 0.15
CA LEU A 52 9.61 4.19 -0.45
C LEU A 52 9.13 4.64 -1.83
N PHE A 53 8.95 3.69 -2.74
CA PHE A 53 8.37 3.95 -4.05
C PHE A 53 7.01 3.28 -4.22
N VAL A 54 6.17 3.99 -4.96
CA VAL A 54 4.90 3.50 -5.50
C VAL A 54 5.04 3.47 -7.02
N CYS A 55 4.59 2.42 -7.66
CA CYS A 55 4.58 2.36 -9.12
C CYS A 55 3.46 1.46 -9.65
N GLY A 56 3.21 1.56 -10.95
CA GLY A 56 2.41 0.59 -11.70
C GLY A 56 3.22 -0.64 -12.13
N MET A 57 2.53 -1.64 -12.65
CA MET A 57 3.17 -2.86 -13.20
C MET A 57 4.12 -2.56 -14.37
N ASP A 58 3.85 -1.53 -15.14
CA ASP A 58 4.68 -1.08 -16.26
C ASP A 58 6.02 -0.46 -15.83
N GLN A 59 6.14 -0.03 -14.56
CA GLN A 59 7.30 0.70 -14.05
C GLN A 59 8.20 -0.11 -13.10
N ILE A 60 7.75 -1.28 -12.63
CA ILE A 60 8.49 -2.04 -11.60
C ILE A 60 9.91 -2.41 -12.03
N ASP A 61 10.12 -2.74 -13.31
CA ASP A 61 11.44 -3.11 -13.82
C ASP A 61 12.39 -1.91 -13.83
N ASP A 62 11.89 -0.71 -14.16
CA ASP A 62 12.66 0.52 -14.08
C ASP A 62 13.04 0.83 -12.62
N VAL A 63 12.09 0.70 -11.69
CA VAL A 63 12.38 0.86 -10.25
C VAL A 63 13.44 -0.13 -9.80
N ARG A 64 13.33 -1.41 -10.16
CA ARG A 64 14.32 -2.44 -9.78
C ARG A 64 15.69 -2.25 -10.43
N SER A 65 15.73 -1.71 -11.64
CA SER A 65 16.98 -1.35 -12.33
C SER A 65 17.67 -0.13 -11.71
N ILE A 66 16.91 0.93 -11.41
CA ILE A 66 17.45 2.23 -11.00
C ILE A 66 17.64 2.32 -9.48
N ALA A 67 16.70 1.77 -8.71
CA ALA A 67 16.67 1.84 -7.26
C ALA A 67 16.42 0.45 -6.63
N PRO A 68 17.30 -0.55 -6.87
CA PRO A 68 17.08 -1.96 -6.53
C PRO A 68 16.88 -2.21 -5.03
N THR A 69 17.34 -1.30 -4.19
CA THR A 69 17.30 -1.44 -2.72
C THR A 69 16.11 -0.77 -2.07
N HIS A 70 15.31 0.01 -2.81
CA HIS A 70 14.15 0.69 -2.25
C HIS A 70 12.96 -0.25 -2.12
N PHE A 71 12.27 -0.13 -1.00
CA PHE A 71 10.96 -0.77 -0.85
C PHE A 71 10.00 -0.19 -1.90
N CYS A 72 9.33 -1.06 -2.64
CA CYS A 72 8.44 -0.67 -3.73
C CYS A 72 7.08 -1.35 -3.61
N ARG A 73 6.02 -0.52 -3.57
CA ARG A 73 4.64 -0.94 -3.68
C ARG A 73 4.19 -0.87 -5.13
N VAL A 74 3.64 -1.95 -5.64
CA VAL A 74 2.95 -1.97 -6.94
C VAL A 74 1.46 -1.89 -6.73
N GLY A 75 0.74 -1.11 -7.53
CA GLY A 75 -0.70 -0.94 -7.43
C GLY A 75 -1.42 -1.24 -8.74
N SER A 76 -2.63 -1.78 -8.63
CA SER A 76 -3.59 -1.91 -9.72
C SER A 76 -4.66 -0.83 -9.67
N LYS A 77 -5.15 -0.42 -10.84
CA LYS A 77 -6.35 0.42 -10.94
C LYS A 77 -7.58 -0.42 -10.61
N TRP A 78 -8.59 0.16 -9.93
CA TRP A 78 -9.78 -0.56 -9.51
C TRP A 78 -10.50 -1.28 -10.65
N ALA A 79 -10.66 -0.63 -11.80
CA ALA A 79 -11.34 -1.17 -12.97
C ALA A 79 -10.42 -1.89 -13.97
N GLN A 80 -9.20 -2.29 -13.55
CA GLN A 80 -8.24 -2.93 -14.43
C GLN A 80 -8.58 -4.39 -14.70
N PHE A 81 -9.23 -5.07 -13.75
CA PHE A 81 -9.52 -6.49 -13.82
C PHE A 81 -11.02 -6.77 -13.63
N ASP A 82 -11.55 -7.69 -14.39
CA ASP A 82 -12.95 -8.08 -14.32
C ASP A 82 -13.22 -9.11 -13.20
N SER A 83 -12.19 -9.87 -12.80
CA SER A 83 -12.31 -10.94 -11.81
C SER A 83 -11.27 -10.84 -10.68
N ASN A 84 -11.50 -11.57 -9.60
CA ASN A 84 -10.52 -11.71 -8.52
C ASN A 84 -9.35 -12.64 -8.92
N GLU A 85 -9.58 -13.55 -9.83
CA GLU A 85 -8.56 -14.46 -10.37
C GLU A 85 -7.51 -13.67 -11.19
N GLU A 86 -7.94 -12.73 -12.03
CA GLU A 86 -7.05 -11.83 -12.77
C GLU A 86 -6.28 -10.90 -11.83
N LEU A 87 -6.95 -10.35 -10.82
CA LEU A 87 -6.31 -9.54 -9.78
C LEU A 87 -5.23 -10.33 -9.04
N MET A 88 -5.52 -11.58 -8.66
CA MET A 88 -4.57 -12.47 -8.00
C MET A 88 -3.36 -12.78 -8.89
N ALA A 89 -3.59 -13.04 -10.17
CA ALA A 89 -2.52 -13.28 -11.15
C ALA A 89 -1.59 -12.06 -11.28
N ASP A 90 -2.16 -10.85 -11.34
CA ASP A 90 -1.41 -9.59 -11.37
C ASP A 90 -0.59 -9.37 -10.09
N ALA A 91 -1.18 -9.64 -8.93
CA ALA A 91 -0.48 -9.54 -7.65
C ALA A 91 0.72 -10.50 -7.58
N PHE A 92 0.57 -11.75 -8.00
CA PHE A 92 1.68 -12.70 -8.09
C PHE A 92 2.73 -12.25 -9.11
N GLU A 93 2.32 -11.67 -10.25
CA GLU A 93 3.27 -11.14 -11.23
C GLU A 93 4.06 -9.96 -10.65
N ALA A 94 3.41 -9.05 -9.91
CA ALA A 94 4.10 -7.98 -9.18
C ALA A 94 5.18 -8.55 -8.25
N MET A 95 4.83 -9.59 -7.45
CA MET A 95 5.79 -10.24 -6.56
C MET A 95 6.95 -10.89 -7.33
N ARG A 96 6.69 -11.59 -8.45
CA ARG A 96 7.73 -12.18 -9.30
C ARG A 96 8.68 -11.13 -9.88
N ARG A 97 8.19 -9.95 -10.19
CA ARG A 97 8.99 -8.81 -10.69
C ARG A 97 9.67 -8.01 -9.58
N GLY A 98 9.52 -8.46 -8.33
CA GLY A 98 10.24 -7.95 -7.17
C GLY A 98 9.54 -6.82 -6.44
N ALA A 99 8.22 -6.66 -6.56
CA ALA A 99 7.44 -5.81 -5.65
C ALA A 99 7.58 -6.31 -4.21
N ASP A 100 7.51 -5.41 -3.25
CA ASP A 100 7.56 -5.74 -1.83
C ASP A 100 6.16 -5.70 -1.19
N MET A 101 5.20 -5.05 -1.85
CA MET A 101 3.81 -4.94 -1.41
C MET A 101 2.90 -4.68 -2.60
N TYR A 102 1.66 -5.15 -2.52
CA TYR A 102 0.64 -4.94 -3.55
C TYR A 102 -0.49 -4.06 -3.02
N TYR A 103 -0.92 -3.08 -3.81
CA TYR A 103 -2.03 -2.18 -3.46
C TYR A 103 -3.28 -2.49 -4.26
N THR A 104 -4.43 -2.52 -3.58
CA THR A 104 -5.72 -2.69 -4.26
C THR A 104 -6.88 -2.03 -3.50
N LEU A 105 -7.88 -1.58 -4.26
CA LEU A 105 -9.17 -1.06 -3.79
C LEU A 105 -10.28 -2.12 -3.80
N ARG A 106 -9.94 -3.38 -4.04
CA ARG A 106 -10.91 -4.47 -4.14
C ARG A 106 -11.48 -4.84 -2.76
N SER A 107 -12.54 -5.63 -2.76
CA SER A 107 -13.24 -6.06 -1.54
C SER A 107 -12.30 -6.77 -0.57
N LEU A 108 -12.64 -6.77 0.72
CA LEU A 108 -11.87 -7.48 1.74
C LEU A 108 -11.82 -8.98 1.50
N ASP A 109 -12.81 -9.57 0.84
CA ASP A 109 -12.78 -10.99 0.43
C ASP A 109 -11.67 -11.27 -0.59
N ALA A 110 -11.44 -10.34 -1.53
CA ALA A 110 -10.32 -10.46 -2.48
C ALA A 110 -8.97 -10.24 -1.77
N VAL A 111 -8.91 -9.28 -0.86
CA VAL A 111 -7.72 -9.00 -0.04
C VAL A 111 -7.36 -10.20 0.83
N GLU A 112 -8.33 -10.79 1.54
CA GLU A 112 -8.13 -11.97 2.38
C GLU A 112 -7.54 -13.16 1.61
N LYS A 113 -8.02 -13.40 0.38
CA LYS A 113 -7.44 -14.44 -0.48
C LYS A 113 -5.96 -14.18 -0.78
N MET A 114 -5.60 -12.92 -1.09
CA MET A 114 -4.20 -12.54 -1.35
C MET A 114 -3.31 -12.68 -0.11
N THR A 115 -3.76 -12.20 1.04
CA THR A 115 -2.98 -12.26 2.29
C THR A 115 -2.79 -13.69 2.78
N ARG A 116 -3.77 -14.58 2.59
CA ARG A 116 -3.66 -16.02 2.88
C ARG A 116 -2.61 -16.73 2.02
N GLU A 117 -2.38 -16.25 0.80
CA GLU A 117 -1.30 -16.72 -0.08
C GLU A 117 0.06 -16.07 0.24
N GLY A 118 0.13 -15.21 1.26
CA GLY A 118 1.36 -14.55 1.70
C GLY A 118 1.72 -13.29 0.91
N ILE A 119 0.81 -12.74 0.10
CA ILE A 119 1.02 -11.46 -0.58
C ILE A 119 0.81 -10.33 0.43
N PRO A 120 1.81 -9.46 0.70
CA PRO A 120 1.60 -8.28 1.53
C PRO A 120 0.70 -7.28 0.80
N VAL A 121 -0.44 -6.94 1.40
CA VAL A 121 -1.44 -6.06 0.78
C VAL A 121 -1.54 -4.73 1.52
N GLN A 122 -1.51 -3.64 0.76
CA GLN A 122 -1.97 -2.32 1.20
C GLN A 122 -3.39 -2.08 0.68
N SER A 123 -4.27 -1.63 1.56
CA SER A 123 -5.63 -1.23 1.23
C SER A 123 -5.82 0.28 1.38
N HIS A 124 -7.06 0.79 1.34
CA HIS A 124 -7.36 2.21 1.36
C HIS A 124 -8.57 2.51 2.26
N ILE A 125 -8.51 3.65 2.98
CA ILE A 125 -9.62 4.18 3.77
C ILE A 125 -9.81 5.69 3.55
N GLY A 126 -10.97 6.18 3.93
CA GLY A 126 -11.33 7.60 3.78
C GLY A 126 -11.89 7.92 2.42
N LEU A 127 -11.39 8.95 1.77
CA LEU A 127 -11.79 9.27 0.41
C LEU A 127 -11.15 8.30 -0.56
N ILE A 128 -11.98 7.59 -1.30
CA ILE A 128 -11.54 6.81 -2.46
C ILE A 128 -12.05 7.57 -3.70
N PRO A 129 -11.18 8.27 -4.45
CA PRO A 129 -11.61 9.15 -5.55
C PRO A 129 -12.48 8.42 -6.60
N THR A 130 -12.15 7.17 -6.91
CA THR A 130 -12.92 6.31 -7.82
C THR A 130 -14.37 6.12 -7.38
N PHE A 131 -14.65 6.16 -6.06
CA PHE A 131 -15.97 5.98 -5.49
C PHE A 131 -16.62 7.30 -5.03
N SER A 132 -16.08 8.45 -5.43
CA SER A 132 -16.59 9.77 -5.01
C SER A 132 -18.05 10.02 -5.39
N GLN A 133 -18.57 9.35 -6.41
CA GLN A 133 -19.99 9.42 -6.76
C GLN A 133 -20.91 8.94 -5.63
N TYR A 134 -20.50 7.94 -4.84
CA TYR A 134 -21.29 7.42 -3.73
C TYR A 134 -21.42 8.38 -2.55
N CYS A 135 -20.53 9.38 -2.45
CA CYS A 135 -20.53 10.36 -1.36
C CYS A 135 -20.80 11.80 -1.82
N GLY A 136 -21.28 11.98 -3.06
CA GLY A 136 -21.65 13.27 -3.60
C GLY A 136 -20.48 14.15 -4.03
N GLY A 137 -19.32 13.55 -4.35
CA GLY A 137 -18.12 14.25 -4.79
C GLY A 137 -16.93 14.08 -3.85
N LEU A 138 -15.84 14.80 -4.13
CA LEU A 138 -14.64 14.79 -3.29
C LEU A 138 -14.90 15.54 -1.97
N ARG A 139 -14.71 14.89 -0.83
CA ARG A 139 -14.91 15.48 0.50
C ARG A 139 -14.03 14.86 1.56
N GLY A 140 -13.86 15.56 2.68
CA GLY A 140 -13.24 14.99 3.88
C GLY A 140 -14.17 13.98 4.57
N TRP A 141 -13.58 12.98 5.20
CA TRP A 141 -14.22 11.89 5.94
C TRP A 141 -13.93 11.99 7.45
N GLY A 142 -14.79 11.33 8.25
CA GLY A 142 -14.62 11.31 9.71
C GLY A 142 -15.04 12.58 10.43
N ARG A 143 -15.78 13.49 9.76
CA ARG A 143 -16.27 14.74 10.37
C ARG A 143 -17.45 14.54 11.31
N LYS A 144 -18.08 13.38 11.28
CA LYS A 144 -19.19 12.98 12.15
C LYS A 144 -18.83 11.72 12.89
N ALA A 145 -19.41 11.52 14.07
CA ALA A 145 -19.14 10.37 14.93
C ALA A 145 -19.42 9.03 14.23
N ASP A 146 -20.51 8.92 13.47
CA ASP A 146 -20.87 7.72 12.73
C ASP A 146 -19.87 7.40 11.61
N GLU A 147 -19.29 8.42 10.95
CA GLU A 147 -18.23 8.24 9.97
C GLU A 147 -16.92 7.78 10.64
N ALA A 148 -16.58 8.37 11.79
CA ALA A 148 -15.39 8.00 12.55
C ALA A 148 -15.45 6.53 13.02
N ILE A 149 -16.62 6.09 13.51
CA ILE A 149 -16.86 4.70 13.91
C ILE A 149 -16.67 3.76 12.71
N LYS A 150 -17.26 4.08 11.56
CA LYS A 150 -17.10 3.26 10.33
C LYS A 150 -15.66 3.17 9.86
N ILE A 151 -14.88 4.26 9.97
CA ILE A 151 -13.44 4.24 9.65
C ILE A 151 -12.73 3.25 10.57
N TYR A 152 -12.98 3.30 11.88
CA TYR A 152 -12.39 2.39 12.85
C TYR A 152 -12.78 0.92 12.58
N GLU A 153 -14.06 0.64 12.38
CA GLU A 153 -14.57 -0.70 12.08
C GLU A 153 -13.95 -1.27 10.80
N ASN A 154 -13.82 -0.44 9.75
CA ASN A 154 -13.19 -0.86 8.51
C ASN A 154 -11.71 -1.18 8.71
N LEU A 155 -10.98 -0.37 9.48
CA LEU A 155 -9.58 -0.65 9.81
C LEU A 155 -9.43 -1.96 10.57
N LYS A 156 -10.30 -2.22 11.55
CA LYS A 156 -10.28 -3.52 12.28
C LYS A 156 -10.53 -4.71 11.35
N ARG A 157 -11.48 -4.59 10.44
CA ARG A 157 -11.73 -5.62 9.42
C ARG A 157 -10.54 -5.82 8.48
N MET A 158 -9.81 -4.74 8.12
CA MET A 158 -8.59 -4.82 7.33
C MET A 158 -7.47 -5.56 8.09
N GLU A 159 -7.32 -5.29 9.38
CA GLU A 159 -6.38 -6.04 10.23
C GLU A 159 -6.74 -7.53 10.27
N ASP A 160 -8.01 -7.86 10.48
CA ASP A 160 -8.50 -9.25 10.58
C ASP A 160 -8.21 -10.05 9.31
N VAL A 161 -8.25 -9.43 8.13
CA VAL A 161 -7.92 -10.08 6.86
C VAL A 161 -6.43 -9.96 6.47
N GLY A 162 -5.57 -9.46 7.36
CA GLY A 162 -4.12 -9.46 7.18
C GLY A 162 -3.56 -8.33 6.30
N VAL A 163 -4.28 -7.21 6.16
CA VAL A 163 -3.74 -5.99 5.54
C VAL A 163 -2.54 -5.48 6.33
N VAL A 164 -1.41 -5.22 5.67
CA VAL A 164 -0.16 -4.79 6.33
C VAL A 164 0.05 -3.28 6.34
N ALA A 165 -0.66 -2.54 5.52
CA ALA A 165 -0.62 -1.08 5.46
C ALA A 165 -1.92 -0.52 4.89
N VAL A 166 -2.22 0.73 5.19
CA VAL A 166 -3.42 1.42 4.69
C VAL A 166 -3.04 2.80 4.17
N GLU A 167 -3.55 3.15 3.00
CA GLU A 167 -3.56 4.52 2.50
C GLU A 167 -4.77 5.24 3.11
N ALA A 168 -4.52 6.29 3.90
CA ALA A 168 -5.57 7.05 4.59
C ALA A 168 -5.73 8.42 3.92
N GLU A 169 -6.80 8.61 3.16
CA GLU A 169 -7.00 9.81 2.35
C GLU A 169 -8.13 10.69 2.89
N CYS A 170 -7.85 12.00 3.05
CA CYS A 170 -8.83 13.02 3.44
C CYS A 170 -9.65 12.69 4.71
N ILE A 171 -9.03 12.09 5.71
CA ILE A 171 -9.64 11.79 7.01
C ILE A 171 -9.34 12.96 7.97
N ALA A 172 -10.32 13.33 8.81
CA ALA A 172 -10.12 14.31 9.87
C ALA A 172 -8.97 13.89 10.80
N GLU A 173 -8.08 14.82 11.13
CA GLU A 173 -6.83 14.56 11.86
C GLU A 173 -7.10 13.88 13.21
N GLU A 174 -8.08 14.37 13.96
CA GLU A 174 -8.44 13.83 15.29
C GLU A 174 -8.93 12.38 15.21
N VAL A 175 -9.64 12.03 14.13
CA VAL A 175 -10.10 10.66 13.90
C VAL A 175 -8.93 9.78 13.53
N LEU A 176 -8.06 10.24 12.62
CA LEU A 176 -6.90 9.47 12.21
C LEU A 176 -5.95 9.21 13.38
N GLU A 177 -5.70 10.22 14.23
CA GLU A 177 -4.92 10.06 15.46
C GLU A 177 -5.55 9.03 16.42
N ALA A 178 -6.87 9.13 16.64
CA ALA A 178 -7.58 8.25 17.56
C ALA A 178 -7.59 6.79 17.08
N VAL A 179 -7.84 6.54 15.80
CA VAL A 179 -7.87 5.18 15.24
C VAL A 179 -6.47 4.59 15.13
N ASN A 180 -5.46 5.40 14.79
CA ASN A 180 -4.07 4.94 14.72
C ASN A 180 -3.54 4.43 16.06
N LYS A 181 -4.02 4.97 17.20
CA LYS A 181 -3.68 4.49 18.55
C LYS A 181 -4.35 3.16 18.92
N LYS A 182 -5.39 2.74 18.19
CA LYS A 182 -6.26 1.58 18.49
C LYS A 182 -6.13 0.43 17.49
N THR A 183 -5.34 0.63 16.46
CA THR A 183 -5.05 -0.37 15.42
C THR A 183 -3.59 -0.80 15.50
N SER A 184 -3.24 -1.96 14.96
CA SER A 184 -1.86 -2.50 14.92
C SER A 184 -1.02 -1.88 13.81
#